data_4d068b352a804ddae990c6697288fc7c
#
_entry.id   4d068b352a804ddae990c6697288fc7c
#
_cell.length_a   1.000
_cell.length_b   1.000
_cell.length_c   1.000
_cell.angle_alpha   90.00
_cell.angle_beta   90.00
_cell.angle_gamma   90.00
#
_symmetry.space_group_name_H-M   'P 1'
#
loop_
_entity.id
_entity.type
_entity.pdbx_description
1 polymer ?
#
loop_
_entity_poly.entity_id
_entity_poly.type
_entity_poly.pdbx_seq_one_letter_code
_entity_poly.pdbx_strand_id
1 'polypeptide(L)'
;MLTIASRLDVMNRLGRALADPTRSRIILTLLDHPAYPAELARDLDLTRPNVSNHLACLRDCGIVVSEPEGRRTRYEIADSHLAQALTALVADKFGEGA
;
A
#
# COMPACT_ATOMS: atom_id res chain seq x y z
N MET A 1 8.57 -19.46 12.11
CA MET A 1 8.35 -19.66 10.67
C MET A 1 6.87 -19.85 10.39
N LEU A 2 6.40 -19.25 9.31
CA LEU A 2 4.99 -19.37 8.96
C LEU A 2 4.66 -20.74 8.38
N THR A 3 3.48 -21.26 8.70
CA THR A 3 2.96 -22.48 8.08
C THR A 3 2.55 -22.19 6.65
N ILE A 4 2.26 -23.26 5.87
CA ILE A 4 1.74 -23.08 4.51
C ILE A 4 0.40 -22.34 4.55
N ALA A 5 -0.49 -22.65 5.49
CA ALA A 5 -1.78 -21.99 5.61
C ALA A 5 -1.61 -20.49 5.91
N SER A 6 -0.68 -20.12 6.80
CA SER A 6 -0.39 -18.73 7.12
C SER A 6 0.21 -17.99 5.92
N ARG A 7 1.09 -18.64 5.19
CA ARG A 7 1.69 -18.08 3.98
C ARG A 7 0.65 -17.86 2.89
N LEU A 8 -0.27 -18.78 2.74
CA LEU A 8 -1.37 -18.64 1.77
C LEU A 8 -2.26 -17.47 2.13
N ASP A 9 -2.57 -17.29 3.42
CA ASP A 9 -3.35 -16.16 3.88
C ASP A 9 -2.67 -14.83 3.57
N VAL A 10 -1.36 -14.74 3.80
CA VAL A 10 -0.58 -13.54 3.47
C VAL A 10 -0.62 -13.28 1.97
N MET A 11 -0.42 -14.31 1.15
CA MET A 11 -0.48 -14.17 -0.31
C MET A 11 -1.84 -13.66 -0.77
N ASN A 12 -2.91 -14.21 -0.20
CA ASN A 12 -4.27 -13.81 -0.60
C ASN A 12 -4.57 -12.37 -0.19
N ARG A 13 -4.13 -11.94 0.99
CA ARG A 13 -4.30 -10.55 1.41
C ARG A 13 -3.53 -9.60 0.52
N LEU A 14 -2.30 -9.97 0.18
CA LEU A 14 -1.49 -9.18 -0.74
C LEU A 14 -2.17 -9.11 -2.11
N GLY A 15 -2.66 -10.24 -2.61
CA GLY A 15 -3.36 -10.29 -3.89
C GLY A 15 -4.57 -9.36 -3.92
N ARG A 16 -5.37 -9.35 -2.85
CA ARG A 16 -6.51 -8.44 -2.76
C ARG A 16 -6.08 -6.99 -2.77
N ALA A 17 -5.02 -6.66 -2.03
CA ALA A 17 -4.51 -5.30 -1.98
C ALA A 17 -4.06 -4.80 -3.35
N LEU A 18 -3.39 -5.66 -4.11
CA LEU A 18 -2.82 -5.29 -5.40
C LEU A 18 -3.80 -5.40 -6.57
N ALA A 19 -5.00 -5.94 -6.35
CA ALA A 19 -5.94 -6.19 -7.43
C ALA A 19 -6.66 -4.92 -7.92
N ASP A 20 -6.66 -3.86 -7.14
CA ASP A 20 -7.35 -2.62 -7.48
C ASP A 20 -6.36 -1.57 -7.97
N PRO A 21 -6.59 -0.97 -9.15
CA PRO A 21 -5.66 0.04 -9.68
C PRO A 21 -5.46 1.24 -8.77
N THR A 22 -6.51 1.69 -8.09
CA THR A 22 -6.40 2.84 -7.19
C THR A 22 -5.55 2.50 -5.96
N ARG A 23 -5.75 1.32 -5.37
CA ARG A 23 -4.91 0.88 -4.26
C ARG A 23 -3.46 0.74 -4.69
N SER A 24 -3.22 0.23 -5.89
CA SER A 24 -1.85 0.11 -6.43
C SER A 24 -1.19 1.47 -6.59
N ARG A 25 -1.94 2.48 -7.06
CA ARG A 25 -1.42 3.86 -7.16
C ARG A 25 -1.05 4.42 -5.80
N ILE A 26 -1.87 4.17 -4.79
CA ILE A 26 -1.57 4.59 -3.42
C ILE A 26 -0.30 3.89 -2.91
N ILE A 27 -0.20 2.58 -3.11
CA ILE A 27 0.99 1.82 -2.71
C ILE A 27 2.24 2.39 -3.38
N LEU A 28 2.20 2.63 -4.68
CA LEU A 28 3.35 3.17 -5.40
C LEU A 28 3.78 4.52 -4.84
N THR A 29 2.83 5.38 -4.50
CA THR A 29 3.14 6.66 -3.87
C THR A 29 3.82 6.45 -2.51
N LEU A 30 3.28 5.54 -1.69
CA LEU A 30 3.83 5.28 -0.37
C LEU A 30 5.19 4.57 -0.41
N LEU A 31 5.52 3.89 -1.51
CA LEU A 31 6.87 3.34 -1.69
C LEU A 31 7.91 4.46 -1.82
N ASP A 32 7.51 5.60 -2.34
CA ASP A 32 8.42 6.73 -2.50
C ASP A 32 8.56 7.53 -1.19
N HIS A 33 7.48 7.71 -0.46
CA HIS A 33 7.50 8.49 0.79
C HIS A 33 6.19 8.28 1.56
N PRO A 34 6.21 8.46 2.89
CA PRO A 34 4.96 8.50 3.66
C PRO A 34 4.08 9.66 3.18
N ALA A 35 2.78 9.52 3.36
CA ALA A 35 1.84 10.52 2.88
C ALA A 35 0.61 10.62 3.78
N TYR A 36 -0.15 11.70 3.59
CA TYR A 36 -1.38 11.97 4.31
C TYR A 36 -2.57 11.82 3.37
N PRO A 37 -3.75 11.47 3.89
CA PRO A 37 -4.92 11.28 3.01
C PRO A 37 -5.24 12.48 2.12
N ALA A 38 -5.08 13.69 2.63
CA ALA A 38 -5.34 14.90 1.82
C ALA A 38 -4.38 15.02 0.64
N GLU A 39 -3.10 14.66 0.85
CA GLU A 39 -2.11 14.68 -0.21
C GLU A 39 -2.42 13.63 -1.26
N LEU A 40 -2.76 12.43 -0.82
CA LEU A 40 -3.10 11.34 -1.73
C LEU A 40 -4.33 11.70 -2.57
N ALA A 41 -5.36 12.29 -1.94
CA ALA A 41 -6.56 12.70 -2.65
C ALA A 41 -6.23 13.74 -3.72
N ARG A 42 -5.44 14.74 -3.38
CA ARG A 42 -5.04 15.80 -4.31
C ARG A 42 -4.17 15.26 -5.45
N ASP A 43 -3.12 14.52 -5.10
CA ASP A 43 -2.11 14.11 -6.07
C ASP A 43 -2.62 13.03 -7.00
N LEU A 44 -3.54 12.20 -6.54
CA LEU A 44 -4.10 11.10 -7.35
C LEU A 44 -5.47 11.43 -7.93
N ASP A 45 -5.97 12.64 -7.68
CA ASP A 45 -7.27 13.10 -8.17
C ASP A 45 -8.39 12.17 -7.68
N LEU A 46 -8.42 11.97 -6.36
CA LEU A 46 -9.42 11.12 -5.70
C LEU A 46 -10.18 11.91 -4.66
N THR A 47 -11.37 11.45 -4.30
CA THR A 47 -12.10 12.04 -3.17
C THR A 47 -11.49 11.56 -1.86
N ARG A 48 -11.68 12.35 -0.80
CA ARG A 48 -11.22 11.98 0.53
C ARG A 48 -11.85 10.67 1.03
N PRO A 49 -13.17 10.48 0.88
CA PRO A 49 -13.78 9.19 1.25
C PRO A 49 -13.21 8.00 0.50
N ASN A 50 -12.94 8.15 -0.79
CA ASN A 50 -12.35 7.08 -1.59
C ASN A 50 -10.96 6.70 -1.06
N VAL A 51 -10.12 7.71 -0.82
CA VAL A 51 -8.79 7.47 -0.25
C VAL A 51 -8.90 6.77 1.10
N SER A 52 -9.78 7.26 1.97
CA SER A 52 -9.96 6.68 3.31
C SER A 52 -10.38 5.22 3.24
N ASN A 53 -11.28 4.87 2.33
CA ASN A 53 -11.73 3.50 2.17
C ASN A 53 -10.60 2.58 1.70
N HIS A 54 -9.80 3.03 0.74
CA HIS A 54 -8.68 2.25 0.25
C HIS A 54 -7.57 2.12 1.29
N LEU A 55 -7.27 3.17 2.04
CA LEU A 55 -6.28 3.11 3.11
C LEU A 55 -6.72 2.16 4.22
N ALA A 56 -8.01 2.14 4.57
CA ALA A 56 -8.53 1.20 5.55
C ALA A 56 -8.34 -0.24 5.09
N CYS A 57 -8.62 -0.51 3.83
CA CYS A 57 -8.41 -1.84 3.24
C CYS A 57 -6.93 -2.25 3.30
N LEU A 58 -6.04 -1.34 2.90
CA LEU A 58 -4.60 -1.60 2.92
C LEU A 58 -4.08 -1.83 4.34
N ARG A 59 -4.59 -1.08 5.31
CA ARG A 59 -4.22 -1.28 6.71
C ARG A 59 -4.71 -2.64 7.21
N ASP A 60 -5.95 -3.00 6.89
CA ASP A 60 -6.51 -4.30 7.29
C ASP A 60 -5.74 -5.46 6.67
N CYS A 61 -5.21 -5.29 5.47
CA CYS A 61 -4.38 -6.29 4.81
C CYS A 61 -2.94 -6.32 5.34
N GLY A 62 -2.56 -5.37 6.20
CA GLY A 62 -1.21 -5.33 6.74
C GLY A 62 -0.17 -4.70 5.81
N ILE A 63 -0.61 -4.04 4.74
CA ILE A 63 0.30 -3.42 3.77
C ILE A 63 0.79 -2.07 4.26
N VAL A 64 -0.07 -1.31 4.95
CA VAL A 64 0.28 0.00 5.45
C VAL A 64 0.01 0.09 6.95
N VAL A 65 0.70 1.02 7.59
CA VAL A 65 0.46 1.42 8.98
C VAL A 65 0.15 2.90 9.01
N SER A 66 -0.54 3.33 10.05
CA SER A 66 -0.90 4.73 10.22
C SER A 66 -0.39 5.24 11.56
N GLU A 67 -0.03 6.52 11.60
CA GLU A 67 0.46 7.17 12.81
C GLU A 67 -0.17 8.54 12.95
N PRO A 68 -0.83 8.82 14.09
CA PRO A 68 -1.40 10.15 14.33
C PRO A 68 -0.30 11.21 14.45
N GLU A 69 -0.51 12.36 13.81
CA GLU A 69 0.38 13.52 13.91
C GLU A 69 -0.49 14.76 14.04
N GLY A 70 -0.82 15.12 15.26
CA GLY A 70 -1.73 16.23 15.50
C GLY A 70 -3.11 15.95 14.92
N ARG A 71 -3.56 16.79 14.00
CA ARG A 71 -4.85 16.62 13.32
C ARG A 71 -4.76 15.75 12.09
N ARG A 72 -3.56 15.34 11.70
CA ARG A 72 -3.32 14.53 10.51
C ARG A 72 -2.98 13.11 10.91
N THR A 73 -3.14 12.20 9.98
CA THR A 73 -2.70 10.82 10.13
C THR A 73 -1.75 10.49 8.99
N ARG A 74 -0.52 10.13 9.33
CA ARG A 74 0.48 9.75 8.34
C ARG A 74 0.36 8.26 8.04
N TYR A 75 0.41 7.91 6.75
CA TYR A 75 0.40 6.53 6.30
C TYR A 75 1.73 6.19 5.64
N GLU A 76 2.19 4.97 5.86
CA GLU A 76 3.43 4.49 5.25
C GLU A 76 3.36 2.97 5.07
N ILE A 77 4.25 2.42 4.24
CA ILE A 77 4.34 0.97 4.07
C ILE A 77 4.73 0.35 5.40
N ALA A 78 4.14 -0.80 5.74
CA ALA A 78 4.19 -1.39 7.07
C ALA A 78 5.60 -1.69 7.55
N ASP A 79 6.49 -2.17 6.66
CA ASP A 79 7.88 -2.42 7.05
C ASP A 79 8.81 -2.36 5.84
N SER A 80 10.11 -2.26 6.12
CA SER A 80 11.12 -2.09 5.09
C SER A 80 11.27 -3.31 4.18
N HIS A 81 11.04 -4.51 4.69
CA HIS A 81 11.12 -5.72 3.88
C HIS A 81 10.00 -5.76 2.85
N LEU A 82 8.79 -5.41 3.28
CA LEU A 82 7.66 -5.33 2.36
C LEU A 82 7.89 -4.26 1.30
N ALA A 83 8.39 -3.09 1.70
CA ALA A 83 8.70 -2.02 0.76
C ALA A 83 9.73 -2.47 -0.27
N GLN A 84 10.78 -3.16 0.17
CA GLN A 84 11.81 -3.67 -0.73
C GLN A 84 11.24 -4.71 -1.69
N ALA A 85 10.40 -5.61 -1.20
CA ALA A 85 9.78 -6.64 -2.03
C ALA A 85 8.87 -6.03 -3.10
N LEU A 86 8.03 -5.07 -2.72
CA LEU A 86 7.14 -4.42 -3.67
C LEU A 86 7.92 -3.60 -4.69
N THR A 87 8.96 -2.91 -4.26
CA THR A 87 9.83 -2.16 -5.17
C THR A 87 10.49 -3.10 -6.18
N ALA A 88 10.97 -4.25 -5.72
CA ALA A 88 11.58 -5.23 -6.61
C ALA A 88 10.59 -5.77 -7.64
N LEU A 89 9.34 -6.00 -7.23
CA LEU A 89 8.32 -6.52 -8.12
C LEU A 89 8.00 -5.56 -9.27
N VAL A 90 8.05 -4.26 -9.02
CA VAL A 90 7.71 -3.25 -10.03
C VAL A 90 8.93 -2.63 -10.69
N ALA A 91 10.12 -3.15 -10.40
CA ALA A 91 11.35 -2.68 -11.00
C ALA A 91 11.51 -3.19 -12.44
N ASP A 92 12.59 -2.83 -13.08
CA ASP A 92 12.83 -3.01 -14.51
C ASP A 92 12.56 -4.42 -15.02
N LYS A 93 12.95 -5.44 -14.26
CA LYS A 93 12.84 -6.81 -14.76
C LYS A 93 11.43 -7.28 -14.96
N PHE A 94 10.47 -6.69 -14.27
CA PHE A 94 9.07 -7.07 -14.35
C PHE A 94 8.26 -5.97 -15.04
N GLY A 95 8.42 -4.73 -14.57
CA GLY A 95 7.61 -3.61 -15.05
C GLY A 95 7.93 -3.17 -16.46
N GLU A 96 9.18 -3.34 -16.90
CA GLU A 96 9.61 -2.98 -18.25
C GLU A 96 9.79 -4.19 -19.13
N GLY A 97 9.31 -5.32 -18.72
CA GLY A 97 9.51 -6.57 -19.44
C GLY A 97 9.12 -6.53 -20.90
N ALA A 98 8.79 -5.38 -21.34
CA ALA A 98 8.48 -5.15 -22.74
C ALA A 98 9.74 -5.01 -23.54
#